data_ec42390f1f3b0c676b6c71f16ca471d0
#
_entry.id   ec42390f1f3b0c676b6c71f16ca471d0
#
_cell.length_a   1.000
_cell.length_b   1.000
_cell.length_c   1.000
_cell.angle_alpha   90.00
_cell.angle_beta   90.00
_cell.angle_gamma   90.00
#
_symmetry.space_group_name_H-M   'P 1'
#
loop_
_entity.id
_entity.type
_entity.pdbx_description
1 polymer ?
#
loop_
_entity_poly.entity_id
_entity_poly.type
_entity_poly.pdbx_seq_one_letter_code
_entity_poly.pdbx_strand_id
1 'polypeptide(L)'
;MAANKYTGTQTEKNLQEAFAGESQARNKYTYFASVAKKEGYEQMSALFLKTADNEKEHAKMWFKELAGIGDTKENLAAAAEGENYEWT
;
A
#
# COMPACT_ATOMS: atom_id res chain seq x y z
N MET A 1 -16.67 1.91 -6.90
CA MET A 1 -15.64 1.86 -7.94
C MET A 1 -15.95 0.84 -9.02
N ALA A 2 -15.45 1.08 -10.22
CA ALA A 2 -15.64 0.14 -11.32
C ALA A 2 -14.92 -1.18 -11.01
N ALA A 3 -15.47 -2.29 -11.49
CA ALA A 3 -14.83 -3.58 -11.39
C ALA A 3 -13.56 -3.59 -12.26
N ASN A 4 -12.53 -4.28 -11.84
CA ASN A 4 -11.33 -4.46 -12.64
C ASN A 4 -11.51 -5.65 -13.60
N LYS A 5 -10.63 -5.73 -14.61
CA LYS A 5 -10.71 -6.79 -15.63
C LYS A 5 -10.39 -8.19 -15.10
N TYR A 6 -9.91 -8.29 -13.86
CA TYR A 6 -9.53 -9.56 -13.26
C TYR A 6 -10.55 -10.07 -12.25
N THR A 7 -11.70 -9.40 -12.14
CA THR A 7 -12.73 -9.73 -11.15
C THR A 7 -13.09 -11.21 -11.18
N GLY A 8 -13.02 -11.86 -10.01
CA GLY A 8 -13.36 -13.28 -9.85
C GLY A 8 -12.29 -14.26 -10.29
N THR A 9 -11.10 -13.80 -10.69
CA THR A 9 -10.03 -14.66 -11.19
C THR A 9 -8.96 -14.90 -10.13
N GLN A 10 -8.12 -15.92 -10.34
CA GLN A 10 -6.93 -16.16 -9.52
C GLN A 10 -5.96 -14.98 -9.60
N THR A 11 -5.91 -14.30 -10.77
CA THR A 11 -5.08 -13.11 -10.95
C THR A 11 -5.51 -12.00 -9.99
N GLU A 12 -6.81 -11.78 -9.82
CA GLU A 12 -7.30 -10.79 -8.85
C GLU A 12 -6.83 -11.11 -7.44
N LYS A 13 -6.96 -12.37 -7.03
CA LYS A 13 -6.53 -12.82 -5.71
C LYS A 13 -5.03 -12.60 -5.52
N ASN A 14 -4.24 -12.92 -6.54
CA ASN A 14 -2.79 -12.73 -6.49
C ASN A 14 -2.41 -11.25 -6.39
N LEU A 15 -3.11 -10.37 -7.11
CA LEU A 15 -2.89 -8.93 -7.03
C LEU A 15 -3.24 -8.39 -5.65
N GLN A 16 -4.32 -8.87 -5.04
CA GLN A 16 -4.71 -8.47 -3.68
C GLN A 16 -3.65 -8.90 -2.67
N GLU A 17 -3.14 -10.11 -2.78
CA GLU A 17 -2.09 -10.62 -1.91
C GLU A 17 -0.79 -9.85 -2.09
N ALA A 18 -0.43 -9.52 -3.34
CA ALA A 18 0.78 -8.73 -3.63
C ALA A 18 0.66 -7.33 -3.05
N PHE A 19 -0.49 -6.69 -3.22
CA PHE A 19 -0.74 -5.35 -2.64
C PHE A 19 -0.62 -5.38 -1.12
N ALA A 20 -1.24 -6.36 -0.46
CA ALA A 20 -1.19 -6.49 0.99
C ALA A 20 0.22 -6.72 1.49
N GLY A 21 0.99 -7.61 0.84
CA GLY A 21 2.36 -7.92 1.21
C GLY A 21 3.29 -6.74 1.05
N GLU A 22 3.20 -6.03 -0.10
CA GLU A 22 4.04 -4.85 -0.35
C GLU A 22 3.72 -3.72 0.62
N SER A 23 2.42 -3.54 0.95
CA SER A 23 2.00 -2.51 1.90
C SER A 23 2.51 -2.79 3.30
N GLN A 24 2.48 -4.05 3.75
CA GLN A 24 3.04 -4.44 5.04
C GLN A 24 4.55 -4.21 5.08
N ALA A 25 5.25 -4.60 4.02
CA ALA A 25 6.70 -4.41 3.92
C ALA A 25 7.06 -2.92 4.00
N ARG A 26 6.33 -2.07 3.29
CA ARG A 26 6.55 -0.62 3.34
C ARG A 26 6.44 -0.09 4.76
N ASN A 27 5.42 -0.50 5.50
CA ASN A 27 5.24 -0.03 6.88
C ASN A 27 6.35 -0.52 7.79
N LYS A 28 6.76 -1.77 7.66
CA LYS A 28 7.87 -2.33 8.45
C LYS A 28 9.16 -1.57 8.20
N TYR A 29 9.49 -1.29 6.94
CA TYR A 29 10.71 -0.56 6.62
C TYR A 29 10.67 0.88 7.13
N THR A 30 9.51 1.52 7.15
CA THR A 30 9.35 2.84 7.74
C THR A 30 9.63 2.80 9.24
N TYR A 31 9.15 1.79 9.93
CA TYR A 31 9.41 1.61 11.36
C TYR A 31 10.88 1.33 11.64
N PHE A 32 11.50 0.48 10.81
CA PHE A 32 12.93 0.18 10.93
C PHE A 32 13.79 1.42 10.74
N ALA A 33 13.40 2.28 9.78
CA ALA A 33 14.10 3.55 9.53
C ALA A 33 14.05 4.46 10.76
N SER A 34 12.89 4.52 11.42
CA SER A 34 12.72 5.33 12.62
C SER A 34 13.65 4.89 13.74
N VAL A 35 13.74 3.58 13.97
CA VAL A 35 14.62 3.02 15.00
C VAL A 35 16.09 3.30 14.65
N ALA A 36 16.47 3.05 13.39
CA ALA A 36 17.85 3.29 12.95
C ALA A 36 18.26 4.74 13.15
N LYS A 37 17.37 5.67 12.86
CA LYS A 37 17.63 7.11 13.04
C LYS A 37 17.85 7.45 14.52
N LYS A 38 17.00 6.93 15.40
CA LYS A 38 17.11 7.17 16.84
C LYS A 38 18.41 6.62 17.42
N GLU A 39 18.90 5.53 16.85
CA GLU A 39 20.15 4.90 17.29
C GLU A 39 21.39 5.49 16.62
N GLY A 40 21.21 6.48 15.74
CA GLY A 40 22.32 7.17 15.10
C GLY A 40 22.82 6.55 13.79
N TYR A 41 22.11 5.58 13.25
CA TYR A 41 22.48 4.92 11.99
C TYR A 41 21.80 5.61 10.80
N GLU A 42 22.29 6.80 10.46
CA GLU A 42 21.66 7.64 9.42
C GLU A 42 21.63 6.98 8.05
N GLN A 43 22.73 6.30 7.66
CA GLN A 43 22.78 5.64 6.35
C GLN A 43 21.82 4.46 6.28
N MET A 44 21.71 3.70 7.35
CA MET A 44 20.77 2.57 7.43
C MET A 44 19.33 3.08 7.39
N SER A 45 19.05 4.18 8.10
CA SER A 45 17.74 4.80 8.09
C SER A 45 17.36 5.22 6.66
N ALA A 46 18.28 5.88 5.95
CA ALA A 46 18.05 6.31 4.56
C ALA A 46 17.79 5.12 3.64
N LEU A 47 18.52 4.02 3.83
CA LEU A 47 18.32 2.80 3.03
C LEU A 47 16.93 2.20 3.27
N PHE A 48 16.49 2.12 4.52
CA PHE A 48 15.15 1.61 4.84
C PHE A 48 14.06 2.48 4.24
N LEU A 49 14.23 3.82 4.27
CA LEU A 49 13.25 4.74 3.68
C LEU A 49 13.18 4.58 2.16
N LYS A 50 14.33 4.41 1.51
CA LYS A 50 14.37 4.18 0.07
C LYS A 50 13.66 2.88 -0.30
N THR A 51 13.90 1.83 0.47
CA THR A 51 13.23 0.55 0.27
C THR A 51 11.72 0.69 0.49
N ALA A 52 11.30 1.44 1.52
CA ALA A 52 9.89 1.70 1.78
C ALA A 52 9.22 2.42 0.59
N ASP A 53 9.92 3.39 -0.02
CA ASP A 53 9.39 4.12 -1.18
C ASP A 53 9.24 3.19 -2.38
N ASN A 54 10.18 2.27 -2.60
CA ASN A 54 10.08 1.29 -3.67
C ASN A 54 8.87 0.36 -3.45
N GLU A 55 8.67 -0.10 -2.22
CA GLU A 55 7.53 -0.95 -1.88
C GLU A 55 6.20 -0.21 -2.08
N LYS A 56 6.17 1.08 -1.72
CA LYS A 56 5.00 1.93 -1.94
C LYS A 56 4.63 2.02 -3.41
N GLU A 57 5.62 2.20 -4.30
CA GLU A 57 5.37 2.27 -5.73
C GLU A 57 4.87 0.94 -6.29
N HIS A 58 5.42 -0.18 -5.82
CA HIS A 58 4.95 -1.51 -6.21
C HIS A 58 3.50 -1.72 -5.76
N ALA A 59 3.18 -1.38 -4.51
CA ALA A 59 1.83 -1.50 -3.99
C ALA A 59 0.84 -0.66 -4.79
N LYS A 60 1.25 0.56 -5.18
CA LYS A 60 0.43 1.44 -5.99
C LYS A 60 0.11 0.83 -7.36
N MET A 61 1.10 0.19 -8.00
CA MET A 61 0.90 -0.50 -9.27
C MET A 61 -0.17 -1.59 -9.15
N TRP A 62 -0.06 -2.44 -8.12
CA TRP A 62 -1.04 -3.49 -7.89
C TRP A 62 -2.43 -2.94 -7.60
N PHE A 63 -2.48 -1.87 -6.80
CA PHE A 63 -3.75 -1.24 -6.43
C PHE A 63 -4.45 -0.62 -7.64
N LYS A 64 -3.68 -0.01 -8.55
CA LYS A 64 -4.23 0.52 -9.81
C LYS A 64 -4.80 -0.60 -10.68
N GLU A 65 -4.10 -1.72 -10.78
CA GLU A 65 -4.58 -2.88 -11.56
C GLU A 65 -5.89 -3.42 -10.98
N LEU A 66 -6.09 -3.31 -9.67
CA LEU A 66 -7.32 -3.71 -9.00
C LEU A 66 -8.43 -2.64 -9.08
N ALA A 67 -8.21 -1.55 -9.82
CA ALA A 67 -9.12 -0.41 -9.92
C ALA A 67 -9.38 0.24 -8.56
N GLY A 68 -8.37 0.18 -7.65
CA GLY A 68 -8.48 0.78 -6.31
C GLY A 68 -8.30 2.28 -6.29
N ILE A 69 -7.72 2.86 -7.34
CA ILE A 69 -7.48 4.29 -7.44
C ILE A 69 -8.37 4.86 -8.55
N GLY A 70 -9.23 5.79 -8.19
CA GLY A 70 -10.07 6.51 -9.13
C GLY A 70 -9.78 8.01 -9.07
N ASP A 71 -10.74 8.81 -9.49
CA ASP A 71 -10.62 10.27 -9.33
C ASP A 71 -10.86 10.65 -7.86
N THR A 72 -10.73 11.93 -7.54
CA THR A 72 -10.84 12.39 -6.15
C THR A 72 -12.20 12.04 -5.53
N LYS A 73 -13.28 12.18 -6.30
CA LYS A 73 -14.62 11.87 -5.81
C LYS A 73 -14.77 10.39 -5.48
N GLU A 74 -14.28 9.52 -6.36
CA GLU A 74 -14.30 8.07 -6.15
C GLU A 74 -13.43 7.67 -4.96
N ASN A 75 -12.26 8.28 -4.84
CA ASN A 75 -11.32 8.00 -3.75
C ASN A 75 -11.92 8.43 -2.40
N LEU A 76 -12.61 9.58 -2.35
CA LEU A 76 -13.28 10.05 -1.14
C LEU A 76 -14.40 9.10 -0.73
N ALA A 77 -15.18 8.61 -1.69
CA ALA A 77 -16.24 7.65 -1.40
C ALA A 77 -15.68 6.35 -0.84
N ALA A 78 -14.59 5.85 -1.44
CA ALA A 78 -13.94 4.63 -0.97
C ALA A 78 -13.37 4.79 0.43
N ALA A 79 -12.74 5.93 0.72
CA ALA A 79 -12.20 6.23 2.04
C ALA A 79 -13.31 6.32 3.09
N ALA A 80 -14.42 6.99 2.78
CA ALA A 80 -15.56 7.11 3.70
C ALA A 80 -16.16 5.74 4.00
N GLU A 81 -16.29 4.89 2.99
CA GLU A 81 -16.81 3.53 3.16
C GLU A 81 -15.90 2.71 4.07
N GLY A 82 -14.59 2.79 3.88
CA GLY A 82 -13.62 2.11 4.73
C GLY A 82 -13.69 2.57 6.18
N GLU A 83 -13.79 3.88 6.41
CA GLU A 83 -13.92 4.44 7.76
C GLU A 83 -15.21 3.96 8.44
N ASN A 84 -16.33 3.96 7.73
CA ASN A 84 -17.59 3.47 8.25
C ASN A 84 -17.48 2.00 8.67
N TYR A 85 -16.78 1.20 7.88
CA TYR A 85 -16.56 -0.21 8.18
C TYR A 85 -15.76 -0.38 9.48
N GLU A 86 -14.73 0.42 9.67
CA GLU A 86 -13.89 0.36 10.85
C GLU A 86 -14.64 0.78 12.14
N TRP A 87 -15.60 1.68 12.01
CA TRP A 87 -16.37 2.16 13.14
C TRP A 87 -17.47 1.19 13.59
N THR A 88 -17.81 0.25 12.76
CA THR A 88 -18.83 -0.75 13.09
C THR A 88 -18.20 -2.03 13.62
#